data_c5e0c8992f59e705018bbc75177af5b0
#
_entry.id   c5e0c8992f59e705018bbc75177af5b0
#
_cell.length_a   1.000
_cell.length_b   1.000
_cell.length_c   1.000
_cell.angle_alpha   90.00
_cell.angle_beta   90.00
_cell.angle_gamma   90.00
#
_symmetry.space_group_name_H-M   'P 1'
#
loop_
_entity.id
_entity.type
_entity.pdbx_description
1 polymer ?
#
loop_
_entity_poly.entity_id
_entity_poly.type
_entity_poly.pdbx_seq_one_letter_code
_entity_poly.pdbx_strand_id
1 'polypeptide(L)'
;MEPELSTSPKLLGVLEQLRQREPIFHRAEFGTTREEFERMMEEDFWEVGASGRRYSRQYVLDVLDARHRSPDEDVWETSDFHCRGLAANIYLLTYTLLQGQRRTRRSTIWSHASGDWKIVFHQGTEVADA
;
A
#
# COMPACT_ATOMS: atom_id res chain seq x y z
N MET A 1 3.58 23.61 -8.02
CA MET A 1 4.33 22.55 -8.69
C MET A 1 3.73 21.17 -8.48
N GLU A 2 3.20 20.85 -7.30
CA GLU A 2 2.47 19.59 -7.11
C GLU A 2 1.16 19.63 -7.90
N PRO A 3 0.74 18.48 -8.48
CA PRO A 3 -0.52 18.43 -9.20
C PRO A 3 -1.72 18.50 -8.24
N GLU A 4 -2.82 19.03 -8.73
CA GLU A 4 -4.11 18.89 -8.07
C GLU A 4 -4.73 17.58 -8.54
N LEU A 5 -4.91 16.63 -7.61
CA LEU A 5 -5.43 15.30 -7.92
C LEU A 5 -6.87 15.17 -7.44
N SER A 6 -7.76 14.72 -8.32
CA SER A 6 -9.12 14.38 -7.94
C SER A 6 -9.48 12.99 -8.48
N THR A 7 -10.13 12.19 -7.65
CA THR A 7 -10.58 10.86 -8.06
C THR A 7 -11.88 10.98 -8.83
N SER A 8 -11.97 10.28 -9.98
CA SER A 8 -13.21 10.22 -10.74
C SER A 8 -14.37 9.74 -9.86
N PRO A 9 -15.58 10.35 -9.96
CA PRO A 9 -16.73 9.90 -9.18
C PRO A 9 -17.03 8.40 -9.32
N LYS A 10 -16.73 7.80 -10.45
CA LYS A 10 -16.90 6.35 -10.69
C LYS A 10 -16.02 5.49 -9.78
N LEU A 11 -14.91 6.02 -9.28
CA LEU A 11 -13.91 5.30 -8.50
C LEU A 11 -13.96 5.65 -7.01
N LEU A 12 -14.89 6.48 -6.55
CA LEU A 12 -14.98 6.84 -5.14
C LEU A 12 -15.23 5.63 -4.24
N GLY A 13 -16.05 4.68 -4.70
CA GLY A 13 -16.27 3.43 -3.96
C GLY A 13 -15.02 2.57 -3.87
N VAL A 14 -14.27 2.45 -4.97
CA VAL A 14 -12.99 1.75 -5.01
C VAL A 14 -11.97 2.45 -4.10
N LEU A 15 -11.87 3.77 -4.21
CA LEU A 15 -10.99 4.57 -3.37
C LEU A 15 -11.23 4.28 -1.89
N GLU A 16 -12.48 4.28 -1.44
CA GLU A 16 -12.83 4.05 -0.04
C GLU A 16 -12.46 2.64 0.41
N GLN A 17 -12.70 1.63 -0.43
CA GLN A 17 -12.31 0.26 -0.11
C GLN A 17 -10.80 0.12 0.04
N LEU A 18 -10.02 0.74 -0.85
CA LEU A 18 -8.56 0.64 -0.82
C LEU A 18 -7.96 1.48 0.30
N ARG A 19 -8.54 2.64 0.58
CA ARG A 19 -8.10 3.50 1.69
C ARG A 19 -8.12 2.73 3.02
N GLN A 20 -9.12 1.90 3.23
CA GLN A 20 -9.25 1.11 4.45
C GLN A 20 -8.15 0.05 4.60
N ARG A 21 -7.51 -0.34 3.49
CA ARG A 21 -6.47 -1.38 3.45
C ARG A 21 -5.06 -0.83 3.57
N GLU A 22 -4.89 0.50 3.54
CA GLU A 22 -3.57 1.14 3.61
C GLU A 22 -3.35 1.81 4.97
N PRO A 23 -2.14 1.86 5.49
CA PRO A 23 -0.91 1.31 4.90
C PRO A 23 -0.96 -0.21 4.77
N ILE A 24 -0.40 -0.72 3.69
CA ILE A 24 -0.43 -2.17 3.43
C ILE A 24 0.23 -2.93 4.58
N PHE A 25 -0.36 -4.08 4.93
CA PHE A 25 0.11 -4.98 5.98
C PHE A 25 0.07 -4.40 7.41
N HIS A 26 -0.55 -3.23 7.61
CA HIS A 26 -0.70 -2.60 8.93
C HIS A 26 -2.13 -2.62 9.45
N ARG A 27 -3.06 -3.14 8.68
CA ARG A 27 -4.49 -3.22 9.06
C ARG A 27 -4.80 -4.64 9.51
N ALA A 28 -4.80 -4.86 10.82
CA ALA A 28 -5.02 -6.18 11.43
C ALA A 28 -6.36 -6.83 11.03
N GLU A 29 -7.38 -6.02 10.76
CA GLU A 29 -8.70 -6.51 10.34
C GLU A 29 -8.67 -7.27 9.02
N PHE A 30 -7.64 -7.08 8.19
CA PHE A 30 -7.49 -7.78 6.91
C PHE A 30 -6.55 -8.99 7.00
N GLY A 31 -5.77 -9.11 8.05
CA GLY A 31 -4.94 -10.26 8.30
C GLY A 31 -3.67 -9.94 9.08
N THR A 32 -3.20 -10.93 9.82
CA THR A 32 -1.99 -10.84 10.65
C THR A 32 -1.09 -12.06 10.52
N THR A 33 -1.54 -13.13 9.84
CA THR A 33 -0.76 -14.35 9.65
C THR A 33 -0.07 -14.33 8.29
N ARG A 34 1.00 -15.14 8.16
CA ARG A 34 1.71 -15.30 6.90
C ARG A 34 0.79 -15.73 5.77
N GLU A 35 -0.11 -16.69 6.03
CA GLU A 35 -1.07 -17.15 5.03
C GLU A 35 -2.02 -16.04 4.58
N GLU A 36 -2.46 -15.21 5.51
CA GLU A 36 -3.31 -14.06 5.21
C GLU A 36 -2.55 -13.02 4.37
N PHE A 37 -1.29 -12.74 4.70
CA PHE A 37 -0.45 -11.83 3.91
C PHE A 37 -0.18 -12.39 2.51
N GLU A 38 0.04 -13.69 2.39
CA GLU A 38 0.21 -14.32 1.07
C GLU A 38 -1.00 -14.13 0.19
N ARG A 39 -2.21 -14.21 0.75
CA ARG A 39 -3.45 -13.99 0.01
C ARG A 39 -3.69 -12.53 -0.39
N MET A 40 -3.04 -11.58 0.29
CA MET A 40 -3.13 -10.15 -0.04
C MET A 40 -2.22 -9.75 -1.21
N MET A 41 -1.34 -10.63 -1.65
CA MET A 41 -0.34 -10.34 -2.67
C MET A 41 -0.54 -11.21 -3.90
N GLU A 42 -0.31 -10.63 -5.08
CA GLU A 42 -0.15 -11.44 -6.28
C GLU A 42 1.13 -12.28 -6.16
N GLU A 43 1.19 -13.40 -6.90
CA GLU A 43 2.35 -14.31 -6.85
C GLU A 43 3.66 -13.63 -7.24
N ASP A 44 3.58 -12.67 -8.16
CA ASP A 44 4.73 -11.93 -8.66
C ASP A 44 4.91 -10.56 -7.98
N PHE A 45 4.27 -10.36 -6.83
CA PHE A 45 4.40 -9.11 -6.06
C PHE A 45 5.87 -8.82 -5.72
N TRP A 46 6.24 -7.56 -5.83
CA TRP A 46 7.49 -7.03 -5.29
C TRP A 46 7.29 -5.54 -4.97
N GLU A 47 8.24 -4.95 -4.25
CA GLU A 47 8.11 -3.55 -3.88
C GLU A 47 9.45 -2.82 -3.92
N VAL A 48 9.36 -1.49 -3.97
CA VAL A 48 10.49 -0.57 -3.79
C VAL A 48 10.24 0.18 -2.48
N GLY A 49 11.14 0.02 -1.52
CA GLY A 49 11.06 0.74 -0.25
C GLY A 49 11.48 2.20 -0.40
N ALA A 50 11.20 3.00 0.63
CA ALA A 50 11.51 4.43 0.63
C ALA A 50 13.02 4.71 0.50
N SER A 51 13.87 3.74 0.79
CA SER A 51 15.33 3.81 0.59
C SER A 51 15.75 3.63 -0.87
N GLY A 52 14.84 3.21 -1.73
CA GLY A 52 15.11 2.85 -3.12
C GLY A 52 15.48 1.38 -3.33
N ARG A 53 15.57 0.58 -2.27
CA ARG A 53 15.86 -0.85 -2.40
C ARG A 53 14.64 -1.61 -2.87
N ARG A 54 14.88 -2.63 -3.70
CA ARG A 54 13.84 -3.54 -4.17
C ARG A 54 13.75 -4.75 -3.24
N TYR A 55 12.53 -5.17 -2.96
CA TYR A 55 12.26 -6.31 -2.07
C TYR A 55 11.35 -7.30 -2.77
N SER A 56 11.75 -8.57 -2.75
CA SER A 56 10.94 -9.67 -3.28
C SER A 56 9.74 -9.95 -2.38
N ARG A 57 8.75 -10.62 -2.93
CA ARG A 57 7.60 -11.13 -2.17
C ARG A 57 8.04 -11.93 -0.95
N GLN A 58 8.99 -12.84 -1.15
CA GLN A 58 9.50 -13.68 -0.07
C GLN A 58 10.14 -12.86 1.05
N TYR A 59 10.95 -11.87 0.70
CA TYR A 59 11.59 -11.00 1.68
C TYR A 59 10.54 -10.22 2.49
N VAL A 60 9.52 -9.70 1.82
CA VAL A 60 8.44 -8.94 2.49
C VAL A 60 7.70 -9.84 3.47
N LEU A 61 7.37 -11.07 3.08
CA LEU A 61 6.72 -12.02 3.97
C LEU A 61 7.57 -12.34 5.19
N ASP A 62 8.88 -12.51 5.02
CA ASP A 62 9.80 -12.76 6.13
C ASP A 62 9.88 -11.59 7.09
N VAL A 63 9.89 -10.35 6.58
CA VAL A 63 9.88 -9.13 7.40
C VAL A 63 8.56 -9.02 8.18
N LEU A 64 7.44 -9.34 7.56
CA LEU A 64 6.14 -9.32 8.23
C LEU A 64 6.05 -10.34 9.36
N ASP A 65 6.60 -11.54 9.16
CA ASP A 65 6.68 -12.55 10.22
C ASP A 65 7.50 -12.05 11.41
N ALA A 66 8.65 -11.45 11.16
CA ALA A 66 9.53 -10.91 12.20
C ALA A 66 8.84 -9.76 12.95
N ARG A 67 8.13 -8.88 12.24
CA ARG A 67 7.39 -7.76 12.83
C ARG A 67 6.26 -8.24 13.73
N HIS A 68 5.57 -9.28 13.33
CA HIS A 68 4.46 -9.84 14.12
C HIS A 68 4.94 -10.37 15.46
N ARG A 69 6.18 -10.87 15.55
CA ARG A 69 6.77 -11.34 16.80
C ARG A 69 7.20 -10.20 17.73
N SER A 70 7.41 -9.01 17.19
CA SER A 70 7.79 -7.81 17.93
C SER A 70 6.97 -6.62 17.42
N PRO A 71 5.67 -6.57 17.77
CA PRO A 71 4.81 -5.51 17.26
C PRO A 71 5.25 -4.17 17.83
N ASP A 72 5.66 -3.27 16.94
CA ASP A 72 5.87 -1.87 17.26
C ASP A 72 4.53 -1.14 17.16
N GLU A 73 4.22 -0.32 18.15
CA GLU A 73 3.08 0.58 18.08
C GLU A 73 3.45 1.79 17.22
N ASP A 74 3.33 1.63 15.90
CA ASP A 74 3.57 2.73 14.98
C ASP A 74 2.41 3.71 15.01
N VAL A 75 2.72 4.98 15.31
CA VAL A 75 1.77 6.08 15.13
C VAL A 75 1.93 6.59 13.71
N TRP A 76 0.88 6.48 12.91
CA TRP A 76 0.90 6.90 11.51
C TRP A 76 -0.40 7.61 11.12
N GLU A 77 -0.28 8.51 10.14
CA GLU A 77 -1.41 9.22 9.54
C GLU A 77 -1.34 9.09 8.03
N THR A 78 -2.49 8.98 7.40
CA THR A 78 -2.62 8.92 5.94
C THR A 78 -3.40 10.12 5.44
N SER A 79 -3.05 10.62 4.25
CA SER A 79 -3.71 11.75 3.61
C SER A 79 -3.49 11.73 2.10
N ASP A 80 -4.15 12.64 1.40
CA ASP A 80 -3.96 12.86 -0.05
C ASP A 80 -4.26 11.64 -0.91
N PHE A 81 -5.27 10.86 -0.55
CA PHE A 81 -5.64 9.67 -1.31
C PHE A 81 -6.17 10.03 -2.70
N HIS A 82 -5.66 9.32 -3.69
CA HIS A 82 -6.11 9.40 -5.07
C HIS A 82 -6.12 8.01 -5.69
N CYS A 83 -7.18 7.68 -6.43
CA CYS A 83 -7.32 6.40 -7.11
C CYS A 83 -7.52 6.63 -8.60
N ARG A 84 -6.82 5.85 -9.40
CA ARG A 84 -6.91 5.88 -10.86
C ARG A 84 -7.05 4.46 -11.40
N GLY A 85 -7.98 4.26 -12.35
CA GLY A 85 -8.08 3.00 -13.07
C GLY A 85 -6.99 2.91 -14.14
N LEU A 86 -6.26 1.79 -14.16
CA LEU A 86 -5.22 1.53 -15.16
C LEU A 86 -5.72 0.60 -16.26
N ALA A 87 -6.54 -0.37 -15.88
CA ALA A 87 -7.15 -1.37 -16.76
C ALA A 87 -8.37 -1.94 -16.04
N ALA A 88 -9.05 -2.90 -16.66
CA ALA A 88 -10.15 -3.60 -16.00
C ALA A 88 -9.64 -4.25 -14.70
N ASN A 89 -10.25 -3.92 -13.58
CA ASN A 89 -9.92 -4.45 -12.24
C ASN A 89 -8.49 -4.16 -11.76
N ILE A 90 -7.79 -3.19 -12.36
CA ILE A 90 -6.44 -2.78 -11.96
C ILE A 90 -6.46 -1.29 -11.66
N TYR A 91 -5.99 -0.93 -10.47
CA TYR A 91 -6.08 0.43 -9.95
C TYR A 91 -4.75 0.89 -9.36
N LEU A 92 -4.43 2.15 -9.57
CA LEU A 92 -3.31 2.82 -8.88
C LEU A 92 -3.87 3.65 -7.75
N LEU A 93 -3.47 3.35 -6.53
CA LEU A 93 -3.77 4.15 -5.35
C LEU A 93 -2.52 4.88 -4.92
N THR A 94 -2.62 6.20 -4.74
CA THR A 94 -1.54 7.00 -4.20
C THR A 94 -2.00 7.75 -2.96
N TYR A 95 -1.08 7.99 -2.03
CA TYR A 95 -1.37 8.73 -0.81
C TYR A 95 -0.08 9.18 -0.14
N THR A 96 -0.23 9.97 0.91
CA THR A 96 0.87 10.42 1.75
C THR A 96 0.79 9.69 3.09
N LEU A 97 1.91 9.15 3.54
CA LEU A 97 2.03 8.52 4.85
C LEU A 97 2.98 9.33 5.72
N LEU A 98 2.51 9.70 6.90
CA LEU A 98 3.31 10.36 7.94
C LEU A 98 3.52 9.38 9.09
N GLN A 99 4.78 9.07 9.38
CA GLN A 99 5.19 8.21 10.49
C GLN A 99 6.15 9.01 11.38
N GLY A 100 5.64 9.56 12.48
CA GLY A 100 6.40 10.54 13.26
C GLY A 100 6.69 11.78 12.41
N GLN A 101 7.98 12.07 12.17
CA GLN A 101 8.40 13.18 11.31
C GLN A 101 8.73 12.74 9.89
N ARG A 102 8.67 11.43 9.62
CA ARG A 102 8.97 10.89 8.31
C ARG A 102 7.73 10.94 7.42
N ARG A 103 7.84 11.63 6.30
CA ARG A 103 6.78 11.74 5.30
C ARG A 103 7.20 10.99 4.04
N THR A 104 6.32 10.11 3.56
CA THR A 104 6.55 9.37 2.33
C THR A 104 5.33 9.48 1.41
N ARG A 105 5.60 9.50 0.10
CA ARG A 105 4.55 9.33 -0.92
C ARG A 105 4.48 7.85 -1.24
N ARG A 106 3.30 7.28 -1.21
CA ARG A 106 3.07 5.85 -1.40
C ARG A 106 2.24 5.59 -2.63
N SER A 107 2.61 4.54 -3.38
CA SER A 107 1.88 4.10 -4.57
C SER A 107 1.69 2.61 -4.47
N THR A 108 0.45 2.16 -4.62
CA THR A 108 0.12 0.74 -4.63
C THR A 108 -0.70 0.44 -5.87
N ILE A 109 -0.30 -0.60 -6.61
CA ILE A 109 -1.13 -1.13 -7.69
C ILE A 109 -1.93 -2.30 -7.11
N TRP A 110 -3.24 -2.17 -7.15
CA TRP A 110 -4.20 -3.14 -6.65
C TRP A 110 -4.91 -3.86 -7.78
N SER A 111 -5.15 -5.16 -7.62
CA SER A 111 -5.93 -5.97 -8.55
C SER A 111 -7.16 -6.53 -7.84
N HIS A 112 -8.30 -6.49 -8.52
CA HIS A 112 -9.53 -7.16 -8.10
C HIS A 112 -9.95 -8.24 -9.09
N ALA A 113 -9.03 -8.69 -9.94
CA ALA A 113 -9.31 -9.63 -11.02
C ALA A 113 -9.78 -11.01 -10.52
N SER A 114 -9.31 -11.41 -9.32
CA SER A 114 -9.69 -12.70 -8.71
C SER A 114 -11.01 -12.64 -7.93
N GLY A 115 -11.60 -11.46 -7.77
CA GLY A 115 -12.73 -11.21 -6.86
C GLY A 115 -12.32 -10.76 -5.48
N ASP A 116 -11.04 -10.85 -5.15
CA ASP A 116 -10.43 -10.33 -3.91
C ASP A 116 -9.41 -9.26 -4.24
N TRP A 117 -9.20 -8.33 -3.30
CA TRP A 117 -8.16 -7.31 -3.46
C TRP A 117 -6.79 -7.92 -3.22
N LYS A 118 -5.90 -7.79 -4.22
CA LYS A 118 -4.50 -8.23 -4.13
C LYS A 118 -3.57 -7.13 -4.57
N ILE A 119 -2.42 -7.05 -3.90
CA ILE A 119 -1.38 -6.06 -4.20
C ILE A 119 -0.48 -6.62 -5.30
N VAL A 120 -0.33 -5.84 -6.37
CA VAL A 120 0.55 -6.19 -7.50
C VAL A 120 1.94 -5.63 -7.27
N PHE A 121 2.02 -4.37 -6.83
CA PHE A 121 3.27 -3.64 -6.64
C PHE A 121 3.06 -2.51 -5.64
N HIS A 122 4.10 -2.18 -4.89
CA HIS A 122 4.09 -1.04 -3.98
C HIS A 122 5.41 -0.29 -4.04
N GLN A 123 5.35 1.03 -3.91
CA GLN A 123 6.53 1.88 -3.81
C GLN A 123 6.31 3.03 -2.85
N GLY A 124 7.29 3.24 -1.97
CA GLY A 124 7.34 4.43 -1.13
C GLY A 124 8.53 5.30 -1.54
N THR A 125 8.36 6.61 -1.43
CA THR A 125 9.42 7.57 -1.69
C THR A 125 9.40 8.63 -0.58
N GLU A 126 10.54 8.86 0.04
CA GLU A 126 10.64 9.87 1.08
C GLU A 126 10.54 11.27 0.47
N VAL A 127 9.73 12.13 1.08
CA VAL A 127 9.59 13.53 0.64
C VAL A 127 10.80 14.30 1.11
N ALA A 128 11.54 14.86 0.16
CA ALA A 128 12.67 15.72 0.48
C ALA A 128 12.18 17.06 1.05
N ASP A 129 12.87 17.54 2.05
CA ASP A 129 12.63 18.88 2.55
C ASP A 129 13.03 19.90 1.49
N ALA A 130 12.12 20.83 1.24
CA ALA A 130 12.36 21.87 0.25
C ALA A 130 13.28 22.99 0.78
#